data_a8627ccfea5f99b4d2ae47d3374297ef
#
_entry.id   a8627ccfea5f99b4d2ae47d3374297ef
#
_cell.length_a   1.000
_cell.length_b   1.000
_cell.length_c   1.000
_cell.angle_alpha   90.00
_cell.angle_beta   90.00
_cell.angle_gamma   90.00
#
_symmetry.space_group_name_H-M   'P 1'
#
loop_
_entity.id
_entity.type
_entity.pdbx_description
1 polymer ?
#
loop_
_entity_poly.entity_id
_entity_poly.type
_entity_poly.pdbx_seq_one_letter_code
_entity_poly.pdbx_strand_id
1 'polypeptide(L)'
;MGLFIFSQEFDFYTKNYEEKWVPLFPKALFISSTNDTPSIFPQALFVRNTLDFPQDYFESVGTKHNHLVYYVQSFEENAEEEEKNPNALQSPLLNNDIFALYGKPGADTMGILGQYKLEALDAVMKKFVEMYDVANGSKKVIPALYIIYGTVWPKGEIGILDRKTTERYIEYAAKKGWYIFLDDQIGKYTVEESMNRILPFLKYDNVHLAIDPEWKTLTPMETIGSVTAEEVNKAQKMMNDYIIEHKLKGRRMFVIHQFKDMMIKNRSLVKTNFERVQLIHCSDGFGPPRLKKETYSFNAIAKNMPIKSFKLFLPTKVYGAGYDEPLMSPEDVMNLNPRPYFIMYQ
;
A
#
# COMPACT_ATOMS: atom_id res chain seq x y z
N MET A 1 -10.10 -1.94 5.17
CA MET A 1 -11.45 -1.52 5.61
C MET A 1 -12.10 -0.68 4.55
N GLY A 2 -13.36 -0.89 4.21
CA GLY A 2 -14.10 -0.11 3.22
C GLY A 2 -15.44 0.37 3.79
N LEU A 3 -15.94 1.53 3.40
CA LEU A 3 -17.30 1.99 3.66
C LEU A 3 -18.14 1.74 2.43
N PHE A 4 -19.26 1.05 2.59
CA PHE A 4 -20.25 0.90 1.53
C PHE A 4 -21.37 1.92 1.74
N ILE A 5 -21.53 2.85 0.79
CA ILE A 5 -22.60 3.86 0.79
C ILE A 5 -23.41 3.67 -0.49
N PHE A 6 -24.72 3.53 -0.33
CA PHE A 6 -25.65 3.32 -1.42
C PHE A 6 -26.76 4.38 -1.35
N SER A 7 -26.91 5.18 -2.40
CA SER A 7 -27.83 6.31 -2.40
C SER A 7 -29.27 5.98 -2.84
N GLN A 8 -29.47 4.94 -3.66
CA GLN A 8 -30.79 4.69 -4.26
C GLN A 8 -31.31 3.25 -4.18
N GLU A 9 -30.49 2.28 -3.77
CA GLU A 9 -30.87 0.86 -3.76
C GLU A 9 -30.52 0.17 -2.44
N PHE A 10 -30.58 0.89 -1.34
CA PHE A 10 -30.16 0.41 -0.04
C PHE A 10 -30.93 -0.85 0.39
N ASP A 11 -32.24 -0.91 0.18
CA ASP A 11 -33.06 -2.07 0.56
C ASP A 11 -32.66 -3.35 -0.19
N PHE A 12 -32.26 -3.22 -1.46
CA PHE A 12 -31.75 -4.35 -2.23
C PHE A 12 -30.41 -4.85 -1.66
N TYR A 13 -29.53 -3.95 -1.33
CA TYR A 13 -28.21 -4.30 -0.80
C TYR A 13 -28.27 -4.77 0.64
N THR A 14 -29.12 -4.17 1.50
CA THR A 14 -29.34 -4.67 2.87
C THR A 14 -29.95 -6.07 2.89
N LYS A 15 -30.90 -6.35 2.02
CA LYS A 15 -31.51 -7.68 1.92
C LYS A 15 -30.51 -8.75 1.48
N ASN A 16 -29.55 -8.42 0.60
CA ASN A 16 -28.48 -9.32 0.17
C ASN A 16 -27.24 -9.23 1.07
N TYR A 17 -27.18 -8.26 1.98
CA TYR A 17 -26.03 -7.99 2.80
C TYR A 17 -25.68 -9.17 3.69
N GLU A 18 -26.63 -9.68 4.46
CA GLU A 18 -26.43 -10.80 5.38
C GLU A 18 -26.10 -12.10 4.67
N GLU A 19 -26.76 -12.36 3.54
CA GLU A 19 -26.59 -13.62 2.81
C GLU A 19 -25.34 -13.66 1.93
N LYS A 20 -24.99 -12.54 1.32
CA LYS A 20 -23.97 -12.50 0.26
C LYS A 20 -22.74 -11.70 0.62
N TRP A 21 -22.91 -10.56 1.29
CA TRP A 21 -21.84 -9.60 1.52
C TRP A 21 -21.16 -9.73 2.88
N VAL A 22 -21.90 -10.11 3.93
CA VAL A 22 -21.32 -10.35 5.27
C VAL A 22 -20.23 -11.41 5.26
N PRO A 23 -20.37 -12.54 4.55
CA PRO A 23 -19.28 -13.51 4.43
C PRO A 23 -18.07 -13.00 3.70
N LEU A 24 -18.23 -12.08 2.72
CA LEU A 24 -17.14 -11.50 1.94
C LEU A 24 -16.51 -10.29 2.63
N PHE A 25 -17.32 -9.53 3.36
CA PHE A 25 -16.91 -8.28 4.01
C PHE A 25 -17.45 -8.19 5.44
N PRO A 26 -17.04 -9.10 6.35
CA PRO A 26 -17.64 -9.21 7.69
C PRO A 26 -17.47 -7.97 8.55
N LYS A 27 -16.70 -7.02 8.08
CA LYS A 27 -16.37 -5.77 8.77
C LYS A 27 -16.72 -4.53 7.94
N ALA A 28 -17.68 -4.65 7.02
CA ALA A 28 -18.14 -3.55 6.20
C ALA A 28 -19.22 -2.74 6.91
N LEU A 29 -19.18 -1.43 6.72
CA LEU A 29 -20.23 -0.51 7.11
C LEU A 29 -21.01 -0.12 5.84
N PHE A 30 -22.32 -0.30 5.89
CA PHE A 30 -23.23 0.10 4.82
C PHE A 30 -24.00 1.33 5.25
N ILE A 31 -23.94 2.39 4.46
CA ILE A 31 -24.65 3.65 4.69
C ILE A 31 -25.51 3.94 3.47
N SER A 32 -26.80 4.19 3.70
CA SER A 32 -27.75 4.53 2.63
C SER A 32 -27.83 6.04 2.38
N SER A 33 -27.48 6.83 3.37
CA SER A 33 -27.51 8.30 3.31
C SER A 33 -26.52 8.91 4.28
N THR A 34 -26.29 10.23 4.17
CA THR A 34 -25.46 11.00 5.09
C THR A 34 -26.03 11.08 6.51
N ASN A 35 -27.33 10.75 6.69
CA ASN A 35 -28.00 10.75 7.99
C ASN A 35 -27.82 9.43 8.75
N ASP A 36 -27.35 8.38 8.09
CA ASP A 36 -27.09 7.12 8.75
C ASP A 36 -25.88 7.24 9.68
N THR A 37 -26.07 6.82 10.93
CA THR A 37 -24.97 6.85 11.90
C THR A 37 -24.07 5.63 11.72
N PRO A 38 -22.76 5.81 11.57
CA PRO A 38 -21.81 4.73 11.37
C PRO A 38 -21.48 3.96 12.67
N SER A 39 -22.52 3.59 13.45
CA SER A 39 -22.30 3.04 14.79
C SER A 39 -22.17 1.51 14.83
N ILE A 40 -22.57 0.82 13.79
CA ILE A 40 -22.85 -0.61 13.88
C ILE A 40 -21.70 -1.51 13.41
N PHE A 41 -20.95 -1.11 12.36
CA PHE A 41 -19.86 -1.91 11.82
C PHE A 41 -18.63 -1.06 11.46
N PRO A 42 -17.72 -0.82 12.37
CA PRO A 42 -16.72 0.22 12.23
C PRO A 42 -15.51 -0.13 11.38
N GLN A 43 -15.58 -1.01 10.39
CA GLN A 43 -14.36 -1.53 9.80
C GLN A 43 -14.20 -1.43 8.29
N ALA A 44 -15.24 -1.12 7.52
CA ALA A 44 -15.10 -0.97 6.08
C ALA A 44 -15.96 0.16 5.54
N LEU A 45 -15.43 0.92 4.60
CA LEU A 45 -16.15 2.01 3.92
C LEU A 45 -16.03 1.82 2.41
N PHE A 46 -17.11 1.44 1.77
CA PHE A 46 -17.19 1.29 0.32
C PHE A 46 -18.27 2.24 -0.21
N VAL A 47 -17.89 3.14 -1.08
CA VAL A 47 -18.78 4.18 -1.60
C VAL A 47 -19.10 3.90 -3.04
N ARG A 48 -20.37 3.71 -3.34
CA ARG A 48 -20.89 3.67 -4.70
C ARG A 48 -21.74 4.90 -4.94
N ASN A 49 -21.50 5.59 -6.02
CA ASN A 49 -22.16 6.82 -6.37
C ASN A 49 -21.96 7.96 -5.37
N THR A 50 -20.93 8.76 -5.58
CA THR A 50 -20.53 9.86 -4.71
C THR A 50 -21.26 11.17 -5.02
N LEU A 51 -22.16 11.20 -6.02
CA LEU A 51 -22.84 12.44 -6.45
C LEU A 51 -23.72 13.06 -5.35
N ASP A 52 -24.23 12.23 -4.45
CA ASP A 52 -25.13 12.68 -3.38
C ASP A 52 -24.39 13.00 -2.07
N PHE A 53 -23.06 12.81 -2.04
CA PHE A 53 -22.27 12.96 -0.81
C PHE A 53 -21.06 13.87 -1.06
N PRO A 54 -20.86 14.89 -0.23
CA PRO A 54 -19.66 15.72 -0.28
C PRO A 54 -18.39 14.89 0.00
N GLN A 55 -17.29 15.16 -0.70
CA GLN A 55 -16.04 14.44 -0.52
C GLN A 55 -15.48 14.55 0.91
N ASP A 56 -15.61 15.70 1.53
CA ASP A 56 -15.20 15.97 2.91
C ASP A 56 -15.95 15.11 3.93
N TYR A 57 -17.20 14.71 3.64
CA TYR A 57 -17.95 13.77 4.47
C TYR A 57 -17.22 12.41 4.55
N PHE A 58 -16.78 11.86 3.42
CA PHE A 58 -16.09 10.58 3.39
C PHE A 58 -14.73 10.64 4.08
N GLU A 59 -14.00 11.73 3.89
CA GLU A 59 -12.75 11.97 4.59
C GLU A 59 -12.96 12.04 6.10
N SER A 60 -13.99 12.78 6.53
CA SER A 60 -14.36 12.91 7.93
C SER A 60 -14.73 11.56 8.56
N VAL A 61 -15.56 10.76 7.90
CA VAL A 61 -15.99 9.44 8.40
C VAL A 61 -14.81 8.47 8.42
N GLY A 62 -14.01 8.42 7.34
CA GLY A 62 -12.83 7.59 7.26
C GLY A 62 -11.81 7.93 8.34
N THR A 63 -11.54 9.21 8.54
CA THR A 63 -10.61 9.69 9.57
C THR A 63 -11.13 9.42 10.98
N LYS A 64 -12.40 9.74 11.25
CA LYS A 64 -13.02 9.56 12.56
C LYS A 64 -13.04 8.12 13.03
N HIS A 65 -13.26 7.19 12.13
CA HIS A 65 -13.39 5.77 12.45
C HIS A 65 -12.16 4.94 12.07
N ASN A 66 -11.12 5.57 11.51
CA ASN A 66 -9.92 4.88 11.03
C ASN A 66 -10.24 3.78 10.00
N HIS A 67 -11.12 4.11 9.04
CA HIS A 67 -11.56 3.20 7.99
C HIS A 67 -10.89 3.51 6.67
N LEU A 68 -10.77 2.49 5.83
CA LEU A 68 -10.50 2.66 4.41
C LEU A 68 -11.77 3.11 3.71
N VAL A 69 -11.68 4.23 3.02
CA VAL A 69 -12.78 4.75 2.19
C VAL A 69 -12.54 4.31 0.75
N TYR A 70 -13.46 3.53 0.22
CA TYR A 70 -13.44 3.11 -1.18
C TYR A 70 -14.51 3.88 -1.94
N TYR A 71 -14.07 4.64 -2.93
CA TYR A 71 -14.96 5.34 -3.85
C TYR A 71 -15.26 4.41 -5.03
N VAL A 72 -16.51 4.14 -5.25
CA VAL A 72 -16.99 3.53 -6.49
C VAL A 72 -17.79 4.60 -7.19
N GLN A 73 -17.22 5.20 -8.23
CA GLN A 73 -17.94 6.15 -9.05
C GLN A 73 -19.10 5.47 -9.78
N SER A 74 -20.15 6.24 -10.06
CA SER A 74 -21.29 5.76 -10.82
C SER A 74 -20.83 5.34 -12.22
N PHE A 75 -21.38 4.25 -12.70
CA PHE A 75 -21.08 3.65 -14.00
C PHE A 75 -21.47 4.51 -15.20
N GLU A 76 -22.12 5.65 -15.00
CA GLU A 76 -22.73 6.44 -16.08
C GLU A 76 -21.75 7.33 -16.85
N GLU A 77 -20.60 7.69 -16.28
CA GLU A 77 -19.66 8.62 -16.93
C GLU A 77 -18.62 7.98 -17.85
N ASN A 78 -18.41 6.66 -17.78
CA ASN A 78 -17.45 5.92 -18.62
C ASN A 78 -18.05 4.61 -19.17
N ALA A 79 -19.32 4.61 -19.52
CA ALA A 79 -20.12 3.42 -19.80
C ALA A 79 -19.53 2.46 -20.86
N GLU A 80 -18.80 2.95 -21.84
CA GLU A 80 -18.32 2.09 -22.94
C GLU A 80 -17.09 1.23 -22.62
N GLU A 81 -16.22 1.65 -21.67
CA GLU A 81 -15.03 0.87 -21.28
C GLU A 81 -15.20 0.16 -19.93
N GLU A 82 -15.99 0.72 -19.01
CA GLU A 82 -16.23 0.15 -17.69
C GLU A 82 -17.34 -0.90 -17.66
N GLU A 83 -18.20 -0.96 -18.67
CA GLU A 83 -19.23 -2.00 -18.82
C GLU A 83 -18.66 -3.43 -18.81
N LYS A 84 -17.37 -3.58 -19.16
CA LYS A 84 -16.66 -4.86 -19.12
C LYS A 84 -16.03 -5.23 -17.78
N ASN A 85 -15.84 -4.27 -16.87
CA ASN A 85 -15.29 -4.53 -15.56
C ASN A 85 -15.76 -3.48 -14.53
N PRO A 86 -16.94 -3.66 -13.95
CA PRO A 86 -17.52 -2.74 -12.96
C PRO A 86 -16.67 -2.58 -11.68
N ASN A 87 -15.64 -3.40 -11.50
CA ASN A 87 -14.74 -3.36 -10.36
C ASN A 87 -13.39 -2.69 -10.68
N ALA A 88 -13.24 -2.08 -11.85
CA ALA A 88 -11.95 -1.54 -12.31
C ALA A 88 -11.36 -0.47 -11.37
N LEU A 89 -12.21 0.29 -10.65
CA LEU A 89 -11.79 1.29 -9.67
C LEU A 89 -11.81 0.78 -8.22
N GLN A 90 -12.21 -0.47 -8.00
CA GLN A 90 -12.15 -1.03 -6.65
C GLN A 90 -10.70 -1.19 -6.19
N SER A 91 -10.49 -0.98 -4.90
CA SER A 91 -9.20 -1.28 -4.30
C SER A 91 -8.95 -2.78 -4.31
N PRO A 92 -7.76 -3.24 -4.74
CA PRO A 92 -7.36 -4.62 -4.52
C PRO A 92 -7.37 -5.03 -3.06
N LEU A 93 -7.22 -4.07 -2.13
CA LEU A 93 -7.25 -4.29 -0.68
C LEU A 93 -8.65 -4.57 -0.10
N LEU A 94 -9.70 -4.42 -0.89
CA LEU A 94 -11.07 -4.67 -0.41
C LEU A 94 -11.24 -6.12 0.07
N ASN A 95 -10.80 -7.07 -0.75
CA ASN A 95 -10.94 -8.51 -0.50
C ASN A 95 -9.63 -9.21 -0.17
N ASN A 96 -8.51 -8.47 -0.21
CA ASN A 96 -7.20 -9.06 -0.10
C ASN A 96 -6.34 -8.26 0.86
N ASP A 97 -5.39 -8.95 1.45
CA ASP A 97 -4.19 -8.34 1.99
C ASP A 97 -3.03 -8.58 1.03
N ILE A 98 -1.96 -7.83 1.16
CA ILE A 98 -0.77 -8.00 0.34
C ILE A 98 0.36 -8.49 1.22
N PHE A 99 1.06 -9.50 0.74
CA PHE A 99 2.30 -9.96 1.33
C PHE A 99 3.44 -9.77 0.33
N ALA A 100 4.52 -9.09 0.73
CA ALA A 100 5.65 -8.84 -0.14
C ALA A 100 6.97 -9.35 0.42
N LEU A 101 7.81 -9.85 -0.49
CA LEU A 101 9.24 -10.03 -0.26
C LEU A 101 9.98 -8.78 -0.76
N TYR A 102 10.78 -8.18 0.12
CA TYR A 102 11.50 -6.93 -0.13
C TYR A 102 12.98 -7.20 -0.48
N GLY A 103 13.54 -6.39 -1.34
CA GLY A 103 14.98 -6.36 -1.57
C GLY A 103 15.39 -5.93 -2.98
N LYS A 104 16.70 -6.04 -3.24
CA LYS A 104 17.28 -5.73 -4.55
C LYS A 104 17.70 -7.00 -5.27
N PRO A 105 17.14 -7.29 -6.46
CA PRO A 105 17.59 -8.39 -7.28
C PRO A 105 19.11 -8.38 -7.51
N GLY A 106 19.75 -9.51 -7.24
CA GLY A 106 21.20 -9.68 -7.43
C GLY A 106 22.10 -9.04 -6.36
N ALA A 107 21.53 -8.53 -5.26
CA ALA A 107 22.29 -8.00 -4.11
C ALA A 107 21.88 -8.74 -2.84
N ASP A 108 22.61 -9.78 -2.48
CA ASP A 108 22.31 -10.68 -1.36
C ASP A 108 22.33 -10.02 0.03
N THR A 109 22.93 -8.84 0.13
CA THR A 109 22.96 -8.01 1.35
C THR A 109 21.80 -7.03 1.45
N MET A 110 20.95 -6.96 0.41
CA MET A 110 19.87 -5.97 0.32
C MET A 110 18.49 -6.63 0.27
N GLY A 111 18.16 -7.35 1.34
CA GLY A 111 16.88 -8.01 1.51
C GLY A 111 16.75 -9.36 0.81
N ILE A 112 15.63 -10.02 1.08
CA ILE A 112 15.39 -11.42 0.69
C ILE A 112 15.38 -11.64 -0.82
N LEU A 113 14.94 -10.65 -1.62
CA LEU A 113 14.94 -10.76 -3.09
C LEU A 113 16.34 -10.92 -3.69
N GLY A 114 17.35 -10.38 -3.02
CA GLY A 114 18.72 -10.52 -3.48
C GLY A 114 19.33 -11.89 -3.19
N GLN A 115 18.80 -12.60 -2.19
CA GLN A 115 19.34 -13.88 -1.72
C GLN A 115 18.90 -15.07 -2.58
N TYR A 116 17.84 -14.92 -3.37
CA TYR A 116 17.27 -16.00 -4.16
C TYR A 116 17.24 -15.67 -5.65
N LYS A 117 17.40 -16.69 -6.48
CA LYS A 117 17.06 -16.58 -7.89
C LYS A 117 15.53 -16.41 -8.03
N LEU A 118 15.09 -15.74 -9.08
CA LEU A 118 13.69 -15.39 -9.31
C LEU A 118 12.76 -16.62 -9.19
N GLU A 119 13.17 -17.74 -9.79
CA GLU A 119 12.38 -18.98 -9.80
C GLU A 119 12.27 -19.62 -8.40
N ALA A 120 13.28 -19.44 -7.56
CA ALA A 120 13.29 -19.97 -6.19
C ALA A 120 12.41 -19.14 -5.24
N LEU A 121 12.08 -17.90 -5.58
CA LEU A 121 11.20 -17.05 -4.79
C LEU A 121 9.77 -17.62 -4.69
N ASP A 122 9.35 -18.45 -5.64
CA ASP A 122 8.01 -19.07 -5.62
C ASP A 122 7.79 -19.91 -4.36
N ALA A 123 8.74 -20.76 -4.02
CA ALA A 123 8.63 -21.61 -2.83
C ALA A 123 8.68 -20.80 -1.51
N VAL A 124 9.53 -19.76 -1.49
CA VAL A 124 9.64 -18.86 -0.34
C VAL A 124 8.35 -18.07 -0.16
N MET A 125 7.84 -17.47 -1.23
CA MET A 125 6.59 -16.71 -1.26
C MET A 125 5.41 -17.56 -0.79
N LYS A 126 5.26 -18.76 -1.33
CA LYS A 126 4.18 -19.68 -0.97
C LYS A 126 4.11 -19.92 0.54
N LYS A 127 5.26 -20.20 1.16
CA LYS A 127 5.33 -20.44 2.61
C LYS A 127 4.80 -19.27 3.43
N PHE A 128 5.24 -18.05 3.11
CA PHE A 128 4.80 -16.86 3.86
C PHE A 128 3.33 -16.51 3.57
N VAL A 129 2.89 -16.63 2.33
CA VAL A 129 1.50 -16.39 1.95
C VAL A 129 0.56 -17.32 2.71
N GLU A 130 0.88 -18.62 2.78
CA GLU A 130 0.08 -19.60 3.55
C GLU A 130 -0.01 -19.22 5.04
N MET A 131 1.10 -18.76 5.64
CA MET A 131 1.10 -18.32 7.04
C MET A 131 0.15 -17.13 7.27
N TYR A 132 0.16 -16.14 6.37
CA TYR A 132 -0.70 -14.97 6.48
C TYR A 132 -2.14 -15.24 6.06
N ASP A 133 -2.38 -16.14 5.12
CA ASP A 133 -3.72 -16.55 4.72
C ASP A 133 -4.48 -17.24 5.87
N VAL A 134 -3.76 -17.96 6.72
CA VAL A 134 -4.31 -18.53 7.97
C VAL A 134 -4.61 -17.43 8.99
N ALA A 135 -3.76 -16.43 9.12
CA ALA A 135 -3.86 -15.42 10.17
C ALA A 135 -4.82 -14.26 9.83
N ASN A 136 -5.14 -14.05 8.55
CA ASN A 136 -5.89 -12.86 8.09
C ASN A 136 -7.41 -13.03 8.01
N GLY A 137 -7.95 -14.19 8.34
CA GLY A 137 -9.38 -14.50 8.33
C GLY A 137 -9.89 -14.85 6.93
N SER A 138 -10.97 -14.21 6.49
CA SER A 138 -11.63 -14.54 5.21
C SER A 138 -11.03 -13.85 3.98
N LYS A 139 -10.06 -12.97 4.15
CA LYS A 139 -9.41 -12.28 3.03
C LYS A 139 -8.38 -13.19 2.36
N LYS A 140 -8.19 -13.01 1.07
CA LYS A 140 -7.09 -13.64 0.33
C LYS A 140 -5.79 -12.85 0.54
N VAL A 141 -4.67 -13.49 0.31
CA VAL A 141 -3.37 -12.83 0.29
C VAL A 141 -2.86 -12.75 -1.15
N ILE A 142 -2.60 -11.53 -1.63
CA ILE A 142 -1.95 -11.32 -2.92
C ILE A 142 -0.43 -11.25 -2.68
N PRO A 143 0.35 -12.14 -3.29
CA PRO A 143 1.80 -12.07 -3.24
C PRO A 143 2.35 -10.85 -4.00
N ALA A 144 3.45 -10.28 -3.53
CA ALA A 144 4.15 -9.20 -4.21
C ALA A 144 5.66 -9.31 -4.10
N LEU A 145 6.38 -8.76 -5.07
CA LEU A 145 7.81 -8.50 -4.98
C LEU A 145 8.00 -6.99 -4.81
N TYR A 146 8.69 -6.61 -3.74
CA TYR A 146 8.97 -5.20 -3.44
C TYR A 146 10.43 -4.91 -3.74
N ILE A 147 10.67 -4.29 -4.87
CA ILE A 147 12.00 -4.18 -5.49
C ILE A 147 12.60 -2.81 -5.22
N ILE A 148 13.79 -2.77 -4.63
CA ILE A 148 14.62 -1.58 -4.59
C ILE A 148 15.09 -1.30 -6.03
N TYR A 149 14.35 -0.43 -6.72
CA TYR A 149 14.66 -0.03 -8.10
C TYR A 149 15.77 1.02 -8.15
N GLY A 150 15.64 2.07 -7.36
CA GLY A 150 16.66 3.10 -7.18
C GLY A 150 17.37 2.93 -5.84
N THR A 151 18.66 2.66 -5.86
CA THR A 151 19.49 2.49 -4.66
C THR A 151 20.36 3.71 -4.46
N VAL A 152 20.31 4.30 -3.25
CA VAL A 152 21.16 5.43 -2.91
C VAL A 152 22.62 4.99 -2.69
N TRP A 153 23.52 5.72 -3.28
CA TRP A 153 24.97 5.60 -3.13
C TRP A 153 25.55 6.76 -2.30
N PRO A 154 26.79 6.69 -1.84
CA PRO A 154 27.48 7.82 -1.21
C PRO A 154 27.30 9.11 -2.02
N LYS A 155 27.17 10.26 -1.34
CA LYS A 155 26.84 11.57 -1.91
C LYS A 155 25.45 11.65 -2.54
N GLY A 156 24.58 10.71 -2.21
CA GLY A 156 23.16 10.72 -2.61
C GLY A 156 22.90 10.37 -4.08
N GLU A 157 23.89 9.86 -4.81
CA GLU A 157 23.67 9.34 -6.16
C GLU A 157 22.72 8.17 -6.15
N ILE A 158 21.98 7.93 -7.25
CA ILE A 158 21.07 6.80 -7.39
C ILE A 158 21.57 5.83 -8.45
N GLY A 159 21.81 4.60 -8.02
CA GLY A 159 22.04 3.46 -8.91
C GLY A 159 20.73 2.76 -9.25
N ILE A 160 20.35 2.78 -10.52
CA ILE A 160 19.10 2.22 -11.02
C ILE A 160 19.28 0.74 -11.37
N LEU A 161 18.34 -0.11 -10.99
CA LEU A 161 18.25 -1.48 -11.46
C LEU A 161 18.01 -1.46 -12.98
N ASP A 162 18.77 -2.25 -13.72
CA ASP A 162 18.66 -2.24 -15.17
C ASP A 162 17.25 -2.65 -15.65
N ARG A 163 16.85 -2.05 -16.76
CA ARG A 163 15.49 -2.17 -17.28
C ARG A 163 15.12 -3.62 -17.63
N LYS A 164 16.06 -4.38 -18.21
CA LYS A 164 15.82 -5.77 -18.60
C LYS A 164 15.55 -6.66 -17.39
N THR A 165 16.33 -6.49 -16.32
CA THR A 165 16.08 -7.18 -15.05
C THR A 165 14.75 -6.78 -14.46
N THR A 166 14.44 -5.48 -14.40
CA THR A 166 13.18 -4.97 -13.87
C THR A 166 11.97 -5.57 -14.62
N GLU A 167 11.97 -5.50 -15.95
CA GLU A 167 10.91 -6.04 -16.78
C GLU A 167 10.76 -7.56 -16.64
N ARG A 168 11.87 -8.31 -16.51
CA ARG A 168 11.84 -9.75 -16.24
C ARG A 168 11.12 -10.10 -14.94
N TYR A 169 11.33 -9.33 -13.86
CA TYR A 169 10.64 -9.52 -12.59
C TYR A 169 9.15 -9.16 -12.71
N ILE A 170 8.81 -8.08 -13.41
CA ILE A 170 7.43 -7.65 -13.65
C ILE A 170 6.65 -8.74 -14.41
N GLU A 171 7.22 -9.24 -15.52
CA GLU A 171 6.59 -10.27 -16.33
C GLU A 171 6.44 -11.61 -15.59
N TYR A 172 7.45 -11.99 -14.80
CA TYR A 172 7.37 -13.18 -13.96
C TYR A 172 6.25 -13.06 -12.93
N ALA A 173 6.18 -11.94 -12.23
CA ALA A 173 5.15 -11.65 -11.24
C ALA A 173 3.75 -11.65 -11.90
N ALA A 174 3.59 -11.02 -13.06
CA ALA A 174 2.33 -10.98 -13.81
C ALA A 174 1.84 -12.39 -14.15
N LYS A 175 2.71 -13.28 -14.63
CA LYS A 175 2.38 -14.70 -14.93
C LYS A 175 1.90 -15.48 -13.71
N LYS A 176 2.32 -15.05 -12.51
CA LYS A 176 1.92 -15.67 -11.23
C LYS A 176 0.73 -14.98 -10.56
N GLY A 177 0.20 -13.91 -11.12
CA GLY A 177 -0.82 -13.08 -10.48
C GLY A 177 -0.29 -12.28 -9.30
N TRP A 178 1.01 -11.98 -9.27
CA TRP A 178 1.67 -11.23 -8.20
C TRP A 178 1.80 -9.76 -8.57
N TYR A 179 1.86 -8.91 -7.56
CA TYR A 179 2.17 -7.50 -7.72
C TYR A 179 3.67 -7.22 -7.65
N ILE A 180 4.05 -6.10 -8.21
CA ILE A 180 5.38 -5.49 -8.11
C ILE A 180 5.24 -4.12 -7.47
N PHE A 181 6.07 -3.83 -6.48
CA PHE A 181 6.31 -2.49 -5.99
C PHE A 181 7.72 -2.06 -6.39
N LEU A 182 7.83 -0.95 -7.09
CA LEU A 182 9.12 -0.35 -7.43
C LEU A 182 9.41 0.78 -6.46
N ASP A 183 10.47 0.63 -5.70
CA ASP A 183 10.90 1.55 -4.65
C ASP A 183 12.10 2.37 -5.09
N ASP A 184 11.97 3.70 -5.03
CA ASP A 184 13.07 4.62 -5.32
C ASP A 184 13.53 5.32 -4.05
N GLN A 185 14.81 5.16 -3.72
CA GLN A 185 15.43 5.70 -2.51
C GLN A 185 15.73 7.21 -2.60
N ILE A 186 15.31 7.91 -3.64
CA ILE A 186 15.39 9.35 -3.86
C ILE A 186 16.84 9.91 -3.92
N GLY A 187 17.65 9.73 -2.87
CA GLY A 187 19.01 10.26 -2.77
C GLY A 187 19.03 11.78 -2.69
N LYS A 188 19.94 12.41 -3.43
CA LYS A 188 20.08 13.87 -3.54
C LYS A 188 19.05 14.55 -4.44
N TYR A 189 18.21 13.76 -5.10
CA TYR A 189 17.24 14.22 -6.09
C TYR A 189 15.95 14.69 -5.44
N THR A 190 15.10 15.33 -6.23
CA THR A 190 13.75 15.69 -5.82
C THR A 190 12.82 14.46 -5.87
N VAL A 191 11.72 14.51 -5.13
CA VAL A 191 10.67 13.50 -5.23
C VAL A 191 10.10 13.42 -6.65
N GLU A 192 10.04 14.55 -7.36
CA GLU A 192 9.59 14.60 -8.75
C GLU A 192 10.52 13.83 -9.70
N GLU A 193 11.84 14.00 -9.56
CA GLU A 193 12.81 13.24 -10.35
C GLU A 193 12.74 11.75 -10.01
N SER A 194 12.54 11.40 -8.74
CA SER A 194 12.32 10.03 -8.28
C SER A 194 11.08 9.43 -8.94
N MET A 195 9.93 10.10 -8.88
CA MET A 195 8.70 9.65 -9.51
C MET A 195 8.86 9.47 -11.03
N ASN A 196 9.53 10.41 -11.72
CA ASN A 196 9.76 10.31 -13.15
C ASN A 196 10.57 9.07 -13.57
N ARG A 197 11.41 8.53 -12.68
CA ARG A 197 12.13 7.27 -12.94
C ARG A 197 11.22 6.04 -12.93
N ILE A 198 10.20 6.03 -12.08
CA ILE A 198 9.36 4.84 -11.85
C ILE A 198 7.97 4.89 -12.49
N LEU A 199 7.41 6.08 -12.75
CA LEU A 199 6.11 6.26 -13.40
C LEU A 199 5.95 5.46 -14.72
N PRO A 200 6.95 5.38 -15.63
CA PRO A 200 6.80 4.65 -16.88
C PRO A 200 6.49 3.15 -16.74
N PHE A 201 6.76 2.57 -15.58
CA PHE A 201 6.44 1.17 -15.32
C PHE A 201 4.97 0.93 -14.97
N LEU A 202 4.18 1.97 -14.71
CA LEU A 202 2.73 1.85 -14.48
C LEU A 202 1.96 1.33 -15.70
N LYS A 203 2.59 1.31 -16.89
CA LYS A 203 2.04 0.64 -18.08
C LYS A 203 1.76 -0.85 -17.87
N TYR A 204 2.41 -1.47 -16.87
CA TYR A 204 2.15 -2.85 -16.45
C TYR A 204 1.08 -2.85 -15.35
N ASP A 205 0.02 -3.62 -15.53
CA ASP A 205 -1.14 -3.61 -14.64
C ASP A 205 -0.84 -4.10 -13.21
N ASN A 206 0.18 -4.91 -13.05
CA ASN A 206 0.62 -5.44 -11.77
C ASN A 206 1.70 -4.60 -11.06
N VAL A 207 2.03 -3.40 -11.59
CA VAL A 207 3.05 -2.53 -11.01
C VAL A 207 2.44 -1.44 -10.15
N HIS A 208 3.00 -1.27 -8.97
CA HIS A 208 2.75 -0.24 -7.98
C HIS A 208 4.06 0.47 -7.63
N LEU A 209 3.99 1.63 -7.00
CA LEU A 209 5.17 2.46 -6.75
C LEU A 209 5.39 2.71 -5.26
N ALA A 210 6.62 3.03 -4.92
CA ALA A 210 7.01 3.43 -3.59
C ALA A 210 8.15 4.43 -3.59
N ILE A 211 8.24 5.21 -2.53
CA ILE A 211 9.41 6.01 -2.20
C ILE A 211 9.78 5.83 -0.73
N ASP A 212 11.08 5.85 -0.44
CA ASP A 212 11.58 5.75 0.91
C ASP A 212 12.27 7.05 1.35
N PRO A 213 11.57 7.86 2.18
CA PRO A 213 12.11 9.14 2.66
C PRO A 213 13.39 9.02 3.47
N GLU A 214 13.65 7.89 4.14
CA GLU A 214 14.88 7.65 4.89
C GLU A 214 16.12 7.97 4.05
N TRP A 215 16.06 7.60 2.78
CA TRP A 215 17.19 7.69 1.86
C TRP A 215 17.28 8.99 1.06
N LYS A 216 16.41 9.98 1.31
CA LYS A 216 16.54 11.32 0.73
C LYS A 216 17.63 12.10 1.45
N THR A 217 18.88 11.72 1.23
CA THR A 217 20.05 12.23 1.92
C THR A 217 21.30 12.20 1.04
N LEU A 218 22.29 13.01 1.39
CA LEU A 218 23.63 13.00 0.79
C LEU A 218 24.57 12.02 1.48
N THR A 219 24.26 11.63 2.71
CA THR A 219 25.08 10.74 3.55
C THR A 219 24.25 9.54 4.02
N PRO A 220 23.96 8.60 3.09
CA PRO A 220 23.22 7.39 3.44
C PRO A 220 23.94 6.61 4.54
N MET A 221 23.19 5.98 5.42
CA MET A 221 23.63 5.29 6.65
C MET A 221 24.08 6.20 7.80
N GLU A 222 24.34 7.49 7.56
CA GLU A 222 24.72 8.44 8.60
C GLU A 222 23.55 9.36 8.99
N THR A 223 22.75 9.76 8.01
CA THR A 223 21.60 10.65 8.22
C THR A 223 20.31 10.03 7.68
N ILE A 224 19.24 10.23 8.43
CA ILE A 224 17.89 9.85 8.00
C ILE A 224 17.30 11.02 7.21
N GLY A 225 16.91 10.77 5.97
CA GLY A 225 16.29 11.73 5.08
C GLY A 225 14.84 12.07 5.46
N SER A 226 14.26 13.00 4.71
CA SER A 226 12.87 13.41 4.91
C SER A 226 12.24 13.97 3.64
N VAL A 227 10.91 13.84 3.57
CA VAL A 227 10.06 14.54 2.60
C VAL A 227 9.04 15.40 3.35
N THR A 228 8.42 16.34 2.65
CA THR A 228 7.29 17.10 3.16
C THR A 228 5.96 16.48 2.75
N ALA A 229 4.87 16.78 3.45
CA ALA A 229 3.52 16.41 3.02
C ALA A 229 3.20 16.91 1.61
N GLU A 230 3.70 18.10 1.24
CA GLU A 230 3.54 18.65 -0.11
C GLU A 230 4.21 17.79 -1.17
N GLU A 231 5.44 17.31 -0.91
CA GLU A 231 6.15 16.40 -1.81
C GLU A 231 5.42 15.07 -1.96
N VAL A 232 4.86 14.52 -0.86
CA VAL A 232 4.04 13.29 -0.90
C VAL A 232 2.76 13.51 -1.71
N ASN A 233 2.09 14.63 -1.51
CA ASN A 233 0.88 14.98 -2.27
C ASN A 233 1.20 15.19 -3.76
N LYS A 234 2.34 15.81 -4.07
CA LYS A 234 2.82 15.99 -5.44
C LYS A 234 3.11 14.64 -6.11
N ALA A 235 3.79 13.73 -5.40
CA ALA A 235 4.04 12.37 -5.91
C ALA A 235 2.75 11.62 -6.25
N GLN A 236 1.77 11.66 -5.34
CA GLN A 236 0.45 11.06 -5.59
C GLN A 236 -0.25 11.70 -6.79
N LYS A 237 -0.21 13.04 -6.90
CA LYS A 237 -0.79 13.75 -8.03
C LYS A 237 -0.12 13.36 -9.36
N MET A 238 1.20 13.32 -9.40
CA MET A 238 1.94 12.89 -10.60
C MET A 238 1.54 11.48 -11.03
N MET A 239 1.42 10.56 -10.07
CA MET A 239 1.00 9.19 -10.33
C MET A 239 -0.45 9.13 -10.84
N ASN A 240 -1.37 9.87 -10.20
CA ASN A 240 -2.76 9.96 -10.59
C ASN A 240 -2.92 10.51 -12.02
N ASP A 241 -2.26 11.62 -12.31
CA ASP A 241 -2.31 12.27 -13.61
C ASP A 241 -1.72 11.35 -14.69
N TYR A 242 -0.59 10.67 -14.40
CA TYR A 242 0.02 9.70 -15.33
C TYR A 242 -0.94 8.57 -15.68
N ILE A 243 -1.63 8.00 -14.69
CA ILE A 243 -2.61 6.94 -14.91
C ILE A 243 -3.76 7.42 -15.82
N ILE A 244 -4.27 8.62 -15.57
CA ILE A 244 -5.38 9.21 -16.35
C ILE A 244 -4.92 9.54 -17.79
N GLU A 245 -3.81 10.26 -17.95
CA GLU A 245 -3.28 10.68 -19.25
C GLU A 245 -2.95 9.51 -20.17
N HIS A 246 -2.41 8.41 -19.57
CA HIS A 246 -2.08 7.19 -20.34
C HIS A 246 -3.24 6.19 -20.41
N LYS A 247 -4.43 6.55 -19.89
CA LYS A 247 -5.64 5.70 -19.88
C LYS A 247 -5.39 4.31 -19.28
N LEU A 248 -4.58 4.26 -18.22
CA LEU A 248 -4.28 3.01 -17.53
C LEU A 248 -5.47 2.56 -16.67
N LYS A 249 -5.72 1.26 -16.62
CA LYS A 249 -6.86 0.70 -15.90
C LYS A 249 -6.64 0.64 -14.39
N GLY A 250 -7.73 0.79 -13.65
CA GLY A 250 -7.80 0.55 -12.21
C GLY A 250 -7.04 1.58 -11.36
N ARG A 251 -6.88 1.24 -10.10
CA ARG A 251 -6.11 2.00 -9.13
C ARG A 251 -4.72 1.40 -8.94
N ARG A 252 -3.77 2.24 -8.55
CA ARG A 252 -2.42 1.81 -8.17
C ARG A 252 -2.14 2.20 -6.73
N MET A 253 -1.35 1.40 -6.05
CA MET A 253 -0.89 1.66 -4.70
C MET A 253 0.42 2.46 -4.74
N PHE A 254 0.54 3.41 -3.82
CA PHE A 254 1.75 4.18 -3.59
C PHE A 254 2.17 4.03 -2.14
N VAL A 255 3.33 3.44 -1.89
CA VAL A 255 3.84 3.20 -0.54
C VAL A 255 4.80 4.30 -0.13
N ILE A 256 4.64 4.80 1.10
CA ILE A 256 5.59 5.68 1.75
C ILE A 256 6.02 5.10 3.08
N HIS A 257 7.35 5.03 3.31
CA HIS A 257 7.94 4.49 4.51
C HIS A 257 8.08 5.55 5.60
N GLN A 258 7.84 5.15 6.86
CA GLN A 258 8.10 5.99 8.02
C GLN A 258 8.35 5.16 9.28
N PHE A 259 9.44 5.46 10.00
CA PHE A 259 9.70 4.94 11.35
C PHE A 259 10.11 6.05 12.34
N LYS A 260 10.34 7.28 11.85
CA LYS A 260 10.56 8.47 12.68
C LYS A 260 9.70 9.63 12.20
N ASP A 261 9.30 10.48 13.14
CA ASP A 261 8.44 11.64 12.86
C ASP A 261 9.01 12.54 11.76
N MET A 262 10.31 12.83 11.84
CA MET A 262 10.99 13.72 10.92
C MET A 262 10.99 13.26 9.46
N MET A 263 10.71 11.99 9.18
CA MET A 263 10.74 11.46 7.81
C MET A 263 9.65 12.03 6.92
N ILE A 264 8.49 12.43 7.50
CA ILE A 264 7.40 13.08 6.77
C ILE A 264 7.03 14.37 7.50
N LYS A 265 7.61 15.49 7.07
CA LYS A 265 7.32 16.80 7.66
C LYS A 265 5.90 17.25 7.34
N ASN A 266 5.24 17.84 8.33
CA ASN A 266 3.83 18.26 8.24
C ASN A 266 2.89 17.11 7.86
N ARG A 267 3.13 15.91 8.39
CA ARG A 267 2.42 14.65 8.08
C ARG A 267 0.89 14.78 8.08
N SER A 268 0.33 15.62 8.95
CA SER A 268 -1.12 15.87 9.02
C SER A 268 -1.71 16.50 7.76
N LEU A 269 -0.87 17.10 6.89
CA LEU A 269 -1.29 17.71 5.62
C LEU A 269 -1.18 16.75 4.42
N VAL A 270 -0.79 15.50 4.64
CA VAL A 270 -0.81 14.48 3.59
C VAL A 270 -2.26 14.17 3.22
N LYS A 271 -2.54 14.19 1.93
CA LYS A 271 -3.86 13.89 1.35
C LYS A 271 -3.91 12.45 0.84
N THR A 272 -5.12 11.88 0.79
CA THR A 272 -5.38 10.52 0.27
C THR A 272 -6.58 10.46 -0.67
N ASN A 273 -6.96 11.61 -1.22
CA ASN A 273 -8.13 11.78 -2.08
C ASN A 273 -7.79 11.81 -3.58
N PHE A 274 -6.79 11.05 -3.99
CA PHE A 274 -6.45 10.88 -5.40
C PHE A 274 -7.17 9.65 -5.96
N GLU A 275 -8.01 9.85 -6.96
CA GLU A 275 -8.93 8.84 -7.49
C GLU A 275 -8.23 7.53 -7.88
N ARG A 276 -7.10 7.64 -8.58
CA ARG A 276 -6.37 6.49 -9.14
C ARG A 276 -5.25 5.99 -8.23
N VAL A 277 -4.99 6.65 -7.10
CA VAL A 277 -3.89 6.32 -6.20
C VAL A 277 -4.40 5.96 -4.82
N GLN A 278 -3.87 4.90 -4.25
CA GLN A 278 -4.08 4.54 -2.85
C GLN A 278 -2.76 4.64 -2.10
N LEU A 279 -2.66 5.63 -1.22
CA LEU A 279 -1.49 5.81 -0.37
C LEU A 279 -1.47 4.75 0.72
N ILE A 280 -0.37 4.03 0.83
CA ILE A 280 -0.08 3.07 1.89
C ILE A 280 1.02 3.63 2.79
N HIS A 281 0.71 3.79 4.07
CA HIS A 281 1.64 4.27 5.08
C HIS A 281 2.34 3.10 5.74
N CYS A 282 3.58 2.85 5.38
CA CYS A 282 4.37 1.73 5.85
C CYS A 282 5.08 2.07 7.17
N SER A 283 4.82 1.28 8.20
CA SER A 283 5.62 1.29 9.41
C SER A 283 6.88 0.47 9.19
N ASP A 284 7.99 1.16 9.07
CA ASP A 284 9.33 0.63 8.86
C ASP A 284 10.13 0.61 10.19
N GLY A 285 11.41 0.26 10.13
CA GLY A 285 12.29 0.15 11.29
C GLY A 285 12.30 -1.25 11.90
N PHE A 286 13.48 -1.69 12.29
CA PHE A 286 13.73 -3.01 12.89
C PHE A 286 13.80 -2.95 14.40
N GLY A 287 13.71 -4.09 15.07
CA GLY A 287 13.90 -4.24 16.51
C GLY A 287 12.95 -5.24 17.17
N PRO A 288 12.97 -5.34 18.50
CA PRO A 288 12.10 -6.23 19.24
C PRO A 288 10.62 -5.83 19.10
N PRO A 289 9.66 -6.75 19.30
CA PRO A 289 8.23 -6.51 19.15
C PRO A 289 7.71 -5.26 19.86
N ARG A 290 8.26 -4.93 21.03
CA ARG A 290 7.89 -3.72 21.76
C ARG A 290 8.18 -2.46 20.93
N LEU A 291 9.39 -2.33 20.41
CA LEU A 291 9.79 -1.17 19.61
C LEU A 291 9.00 -1.12 18.27
N LYS A 292 8.79 -2.26 17.64
CA LYS A 292 7.96 -2.38 16.43
C LYS A 292 6.54 -1.89 16.68
N LYS A 293 5.91 -2.31 17.79
CA LYS A 293 4.56 -1.88 18.18
C LYS A 293 4.51 -0.39 18.53
N GLU A 294 5.52 0.16 19.16
CA GLU A 294 5.65 1.60 19.44
C GLU A 294 5.70 2.42 18.13
N THR A 295 6.56 2.04 17.19
CA THR A 295 6.64 2.67 15.86
C THR A 295 5.32 2.57 15.11
N TYR A 296 4.69 1.41 15.13
CA TYR A 296 3.39 1.22 14.50
C TYR A 296 2.30 2.11 15.11
N SER A 297 2.25 2.18 16.43
CA SER A 297 1.29 3.04 17.15
C SER A 297 1.50 4.52 16.83
N PHE A 298 2.74 4.96 16.69
CA PHE A 298 3.07 6.30 16.23
C PHE A 298 2.54 6.56 14.80
N ASN A 299 2.68 5.61 13.90
CA ASN A 299 2.13 5.71 12.55
C ASN A 299 0.60 5.63 12.53
N ALA A 300 0.00 4.88 13.45
CA ALA A 300 -1.45 4.74 13.58
C ALA A 300 -2.17 6.06 13.93
N ILE A 301 -1.46 7.00 14.59
CA ILE A 301 -2.01 8.33 14.90
C ILE A 301 -2.33 9.14 13.64
N ALA A 302 -1.64 8.91 12.54
CA ALA A 302 -1.90 9.57 11.25
C ALA A 302 -3.19 9.02 10.61
N LYS A 303 -4.34 9.53 11.06
CA LYS A 303 -5.67 9.12 10.59
C LYS A 303 -5.93 9.51 9.12
N ASN A 304 -5.30 10.58 8.68
CA ASN A 304 -5.33 11.02 7.28
C ASN A 304 -4.61 10.07 6.31
N MET A 305 -3.84 9.12 6.80
CA MET A 305 -3.24 8.03 6.02
C MET A 305 -3.75 6.67 6.55
N PRO A 306 -5.00 6.28 6.25
CA PRO A 306 -5.67 5.17 6.94
C PRO A 306 -5.15 3.78 6.54
N ILE A 307 -4.60 3.62 5.34
CA ILE A 307 -4.08 2.32 4.88
C ILE A 307 -2.70 2.09 5.47
N LYS A 308 -2.60 1.13 6.39
CA LYS A 308 -1.35 0.82 7.08
C LYS A 308 -0.67 -0.41 6.50
N SER A 309 0.65 -0.37 6.52
CA SER A 309 1.53 -1.48 6.19
C SER A 309 2.52 -1.69 7.34
N PHE A 310 3.05 -2.90 7.40
CA PHE A 310 4.03 -3.29 8.42
C PHE A 310 5.19 -4.05 7.78
N LYS A 311 6.40 -3.58 8.01
CA LYS A 311 7.62 -4.18 7.49
C LYS A 311 8.33 -4.94 8.61
N LEU A 312 8.78 -6.16 8.31
CA LEU A 312 9.53 -7.01 9.20
C LEU A 312 10.91 -7.30 8.59
N PHE A 313 11.88 -7.46 9.48
CA PHE A 313 13.29 -7.67 9.11
C PHE A 313 13.74 -9.03 9.60
N LEU A 314 14.02 -9.92 8.65
CA LEU A 314 14.55 -11.24 8.94
C LEU A 314 16.03 -11.16 9.38
N PRO A 315 16.50 -12.14 10.15
CA PRO A 315 17.93 -12.25 10.45
C PRO A 315 18.77 -12.27 9.17
N THR A 316 19.80 -11.46 9.16
CA THR A 316 20.71 -11.32 8.02
C THR A 316 22.13 -11.72 8.38
N LYS A 317 22.92 -12.13 7.37
CA LYS A 317 24.35 -12.38 7.52
C LYS A 317 25.22 -11.11 7.44
N VAL A 318 24.60 -9.97 7.17
CA VAL A 318 25.30 -8.69 7.06
C VAL A 318 25.66 -8.20 8.45
N TYR A 319 26.96 -8.07 8.70
CA TYR A 319 27.45 -7.58 9.98
C TYR A 319 26.95 -6.16 10.28
N GLY A 320 26.38 -5.95 11.46
CA GLY A 320 25.87 -4.66 11.90
C GLY A 320 24.49 -4.26 11.34
N ALA A 321 23.90 -5.07 10.44
CA ALA A 321 22.55 -4.84 9.99
C ALA A 321 21.54 -5.21 11.10
N GLY A 322 20.53 -4.35 11.29
CA GLY A 322 19.46 -4.61 12.23
C GLY A 322 18.42 -5.61 11.69
N TYR A 323 17.79 -6.35 12.60
CA TYR A 323 16.70 -7.27 12.31
C TYR A 323 15.74 -7.35 13.50
N ASP A 324 14.60 -8.02 13.31
CA ASP A 324 13.59 -8.17 14.34
C ASP A 324 13.89 -9.41 15.19
N GLU A 325 14.09 -9.20 16.51
CA GLU A 325 14.35 -10.30 17.45
C GLU A 325 13.57 -10.10 18.75
N PRO A 326 12.66 -11.01 19.12
CA PRO A 326 12.13 -12.08 18.26
C PRO A 326 11.27 -11.52 17.13
N LEU A 327 11.20 -12.25 16.02
CA LEU A 327 10.29 -11.91 14.92
C LEU A 327 8.83 -12.04 15.38
N MET A 328 8.00 -11.07 15.09
CA MET A 328 6.56 -11.14 15.41
C MET A 328 5.87 -12.22 14.56
N SER A 329 4.96 -12.97 15.17
CA SER A 329 4.14 -13.95 14.43
C SER A 329 3.15 -13.26 13.48
N PRO A 330 2.64 -13.95 12.44
CA PRO A 330 1.59 -13.42 11.59
C PRO A 330 0.36 -12.97 12.39
N GLU A 331 -0.05 -13.72 13.40
CA GLU A 331 -1.18 -13.38 14.28
C GLU A 331 -0.91 -12.08 15.07
N ASP A 332 0.30 -11.91 15.60
CA ASP A 332 0.68 -10.66 16.29
C ASP A 332 0.62 -9.45 15.35
N VAL A 333 1.07 -9.62 14.11
CA VAL A 333 1.03 -8.57 13.09
C VAL A 333 -0.40 -8.24 12.69
N MET A 334 -1.22 -9.26 12.44
CA MET A 334 -2.61 -9.06 12.03
C MET A 334 -3.50 -8.51 13.15
N ASN A 335 -3.08 -8.64 14.42
CA ASN A 335 -3.74 -8.08 15.61
C ASN A 335 -3.30 -6.63 15.93
N LEU A 336 -2.41 -6.02 15.15
CA LEU A 336 -2.08 -4.61 15.31
C LEU A 336 -3.31 -3.72 15.07
N ASN A 337 -3.37 -2.58 15.76
CA ASN A 337 -4.49 -1.65 15.63
C ASN A 337 -4.01 -0.25 15.17
N PRO A 338 -4.49 0.26 14.00
CA PRO A 338 -5.35 -0.44 13.02
C PRO A 338 -4.65 -1.64 12.40
N ARG A 339 -5.41 -2.64 11.96
CA ARG A 339 -4.87 -3.81 11.27
C ARG A 339 -4.13 -3.39 9.99
N PRO A 340 -2.90 -3.88 9.73
CA PRO A 340 -2.22 -3.62 8.46
C PRO A 340 -2.87 -4.40 7.31
N TYR A 341 -2.81 -3.80 6.11
CA TYR A 341 -3.32 -4.40 4.87
C TYR A 341 -2.21 -4.89 3.97
N PHE A 342 -1.01 -4.46 4.24
CA PHE A 342 0.17 -4.81 3.48
C PHE A 342 1.30 -5.16 4.45
N ILE A 343 1.84 -6.36 4.31
CA ILE A 343 2.94 -6.88 5.13
C ILE A 343 4.11 -7.14 4.20
N MET A 344 5.31 -6.75 4.61
CA MET A 344 6.52 -7.05 3.85
C MET A 344 7.64 -7.59 4.75
N TYR A 345 8.43 -8.47 4.19
CA TYR A 345 9.63 -9.03 4.82
C TYR A 345 10.87 -8.67 3.99
N GLN A 346 11.84 -8.09 4.72
CA GLN A 346 13.17 -7.78 4.19
C GLN A 346 14.19 -8.81 4.59
#